data_41cfcac232676cf4712a3daa91c57ffc
#
_entry.id   41cfcac232676cf4712a3daa91c57ffc
#
_cell.length_a   1.000
_cell.length_b   1.000
_cell.length_c   1.000
_cell.angle_alpha   90.00
_cell.angle_beta   90.00
_cell.angle_gamma   90.00
#
_symmetry.space_group_name_H-M   'P 1'
#
loop_
_entity.id
_entity.type
_entity.pdbx_description
1 polymer ?
#
loop_
_entity_poly.entity_id
_entity_poly.type
_entity_poly.pdbx_seq_one_letter_code
_entity_poly.pdbx_strand_id
1 'polypeptide(L)'
;MKNLLLFLLACSLGAAAAARPIRGSVKCGGKPMGGVTVTDGYTFAQSDEQGIFTLDADDQALFISLVTPSGYLAPLDGGIPQFYRAYDPAAKRYDFELQPWPGSGECYELLAIADPQPKTEEHFRRLRSEVMPALQAATDNGRTRGSNQAAIVLGDIVWDSPELFAGVKAEFAGLGVPVYGVIGNHDHDLNKYTDREATENYRRHFGPTYYAFDMGRTHYIVLDDIVYHGAKKYEEQIDTMQLRWAAAYA
;
A
#
# COMPACT_ATOMS: atom_id res chain seq x y z
N MET A 1 36.91 50.53 30.35
CA MET A 1 36.55 50.05 29.00
C MET A 1 35.81 48.74 29.19
N LYS A 2 34.48 48.77 29.06
CA LYS A 2 33.62 47.59 29.25
C LYS A 2 33.22 47.06 27.86
N ASN A 3 33.68 45.90 27.51
CA ASN A 3 33.29 45.24 26.25
C ASN A 3 31.90 44.59 26.45
N LEU A 4 30.92 45.13 25.76
CA LEU A 4 29.57 44.57 25.68
C LEU A 4 29.56 43.51 24.56
N LEU A 5 29.54 42.24 24.92
CA LEU A 5 29.39 41.15 23.97
C LEU A 5 27.88 41.00 23.64
N LEU A 6 27.49 41.36 22.44
CA LEU A 6 26.13 41.18 21.93
C LEU A 6 26.00 39.73 21.46
N PHE A 7 25.25 38.86 22.18
CA PHE A 7 24.83 37.57 21.71
C PHE A 7 23.63 37.73 20.79
N LEU A 8 23.83 37.56 19.48
CA LEU A 8 22.76 37.41 18.52
C LEU A 8 22.18 35.98 18.64
N LEU A 9 21.00 35.88 19.27
CA LEU A 9 20.21 34.66 19.31
C LEU A 9 19.55 34.49 17.93
N ALA A 10 20.13 33.68 17.07
CA ALA A 10 19.50 33.29 15.81
C ALA A 10 18.34 32.32 16.15
N CYS A 11 17.13 32.86 16.24
CA CYS A 11 15.92 32.04 16.18
C CYS A 11 15.84 31.42 14.79
N SER A 12 16.23 30.16 14.66
CA SER A 12 15.85 29.33 13.52
C SER A 12 14.33 29.12 13.60
N LEU A 13 13.58 29.93 12.85
CA LEU A 13 12.20 29.59 12.50
C LEU A 13 12.29 28.30 11.66
N GLY A 14 12.06 27.17 12.28
CA GLY A 14 11.75 25.96 11.55
C GLY A 14 10.53 26.28 10.69
N ALA A 15 10.71 26.34 9.38
CA ALA A 15 9.58 26.40 8.45
C ALA A 15 8.75 25.16 8.71
N ALA A 16 7.58 25.30 9.33
CA ALA A 16 6.59 24.26 9.33
C ALA A 16 6.34 23.91 7.86
N ALA A 17 6.56 22.66 7.49
CA ALA A 17 6.26 22.19 6.15
C ALA A 17 4.80 22.56 5.86
N ALA A 18 4.58 23.37 4.84
CA ALA A 18 3.25 23.84 4.51
C ALA A 18 2.52 22.71 3.81
N ALA A 19 1.49 22.17 4.46
CA ALA A 19 0.55 21.26 3.82
C ALA A 19 0.12 21.83 2.45
N ARG A 20 0.13 20.98 1.42
CA ARG A 20 -0.20 21.41 0.06
C ARG A 20 -1.55 20.83 -0.33
N PRO A 21 -2.59 21.68 -0.50
CA PRO A 21 -3.89 21.19 -0.89
C PRO A 21 -3.82 20.56 -2.30
N ILE A 22 -4.15 19.29 -2.36
CA ILE A 22 -4.39 18.54 -3.59
C ILE A 22 -5.89 18.27 -3.73
N ARG A 23 -6.35 18.06 -4.94
CA ARG A 23 -7.74 17.71 -5.23
C ARG A 23 -7.78 16.46 -6.10
N GLY A 24 -8.91 15.79 -6.08
CA GLY A 24 -9.12 14.66 -6.97
C GLY A 24 -10.57 14.26 -7.03
N SER A 25 -10.82 13.18 -7.75
CA SER A 25 -12.15 12.59 -7.84
C SER A 25 -12.09 11.08 -7.67
N VAL A 26 -13.16 10.54 -7.09
CA VAL A 26 -13.39 9.09 -7.02
C VAL A 26 -14.67 8.79 -7.80
N LYS A 27 -14.60 7.81 -8.71
CA LYS A 27 -15.72 7.41 -9.57
C LYS A 27 -15.82 5.88 -9.61
N CYS A 28 -17.00 5.40 -9.99
CA CYS A 28 -17.22 4.01 -10.35
C CYS A 28 -18.04 3.96 -11.65
N GLY A 29 -17.48 3.37 -12.70
CA GLY A 29 -18.10 3.34 -14.02
C GLY A 29 -18.39 4.76 -14.55
N GLY A 30 -17.50 5.70 -14.31
CA GLY A 30 -17.64 7.12 -14.67
C GLY A 30 -18.60 7.92 -13.78
N LYS A 31 -19.31 7.30 -12.83
CA LYS A 31 -20.24 7.98 -11.91
C LYS A 31 -19.52 8.40 -10.63
N PRO A 32 -19.82 9.59 -10.08
CA PRO A 32 -19.27 10.04 -8.82
C PRO A 32 -19.51 9.04 -7.67
N MET A 33 -18.51 8.90 -6.79
CA MET A 33 -18.62 8.14 -5.53
C MET A 33 -18.31 9.05 -4.35
N GLY A 34 -19.30 9.30 -3.50
CA GLY A 34 -19.14 10.02 -2.23
C GLY A 34 -18.82 9.09 -1.08
N GLY A 35 -18.21 9.64 -0.02
CA GLY A 35 -17.91 8.91 1.22
C GLY A 35 -16.70 7.98 1.13
N VAL A 36 -15.92 8.04 0.06
CA VAL A 36 -14.70 7.23 -0.06
C VAL A 36 -13.56 7.93 0.67
N THR A 37 -12.91 7.22 1.59
CA THR A 37 -11.76 7.73 2.34
C THR A 37 -10.51 7.77 1.45
N VAL A 38 -9.83 8.91 1.48
CA VAL A 38 -8.57 9.17 0.78
C VAL A 38 -7.52 9.56 1.81
N THR A 39 -6.30 9.09 1.64
CA THR A 39 -5.18 9.39 2.55
C THR A 39 -3.88 9.58 1.77
N ASP A 40 -2.97 10.35 2.36
CA ASP A 40 -1.59 10.47 1.93
C ASP A 40 -0.62 9.64 2.79
N GLY A 41 -1.19 8.85 3.72
CA GLY A 41 -0.45 8.11 4.74
C GLY A 41 -0.27 8.88 6.05
N TYR A 42 -0.68 10.14 6.12
CA TYR A 42 -0.58 11.01 7.30
C TYR A 42 -1.94 11.56 7.72
N THR A 43 -2.72 11.99 6.76
CA THR A 43 -4.02 12.64 6.95
C THR A 43 -5.09 11.95 6.13
N PHE A 44 -6.35 12.31 6.38
CA PHE A 44 -7.51 11.76 5.69
C PHE A 44 -8.43 12.85 5.18
N ALA A 45 -9.08 12.56 4.06
CA ALA A 45 -10.22 13.27 3.53
C ALA A 45 -11.29 12.27 3.06
N GLN A 46 -12.50 12.73 2.84
CA GLN A 46 -13.54 11.94 2.19
C GLN A 46 -14.02 12.64 0.92
N SER A 47 -14.37 11.85 -0.08
CA SER A 47 -15.03 12.38 -1.27
C SER A 47 -16.45 12.82 -0.94
N ASP A 48 -16.88 13.95 -1.51
CA ASP A 48 -18.24 14.48 -1.41
C ASP A 48 -19.22 13.73 -2.35
N GLU A 49 -20.50 14.14 -2.35
CA GLU A 49 -21.53 13.54 -3.21
C GLU A 49 -21.22 13.64 -4.72
N GLN A 50 -20.39 14.60 -5.12
CA GLN A 50 -19.89 14.76 -6.48
C GLN A 50 -18.62 13.94 -6.74
N GLY A 51 -18.20 13.11 -5.75
CA GLY A 51 -17.01 12.29 -5.80
C GLY A 51 -15.71 13.10 -5.69
N ILE A 52 -15.76 14.36 -5.28
CA ILE A 52 -14.59 15.25 -5.20
C ILE A 52 -14.02 15.22 -3.78
N PHE A 53 -12.71 15.14 -3.67
CA PHE A 53 -11.99 15.32 -2.41
C PHE A 53 -10.97 16.44 -2.48
N THR A 54 -10.65 17.00 -1.32
CA THR A 54 -9.52 17.91 -1.11
C THR A 54 -8.76 17.40 0.11
N LEU A 55 -7.46 17.20 -0.02
CA LEU A 55 -6.57 16.70 1.02
C LEU A 55 -5.39 17.64 1.16
N ASP A 56 -5.07 18.04 2.39
CA ASP A 56 -3.85 18.79 2.70
C ASP A 56 -2.72 17.77 2.85
N ALA A 57 -2.04 17.47 1.73
CA ALA A 57 -1.04 16.43 1.69
C ALA A 57 0.24 16.87 2.42
N ASP A 58 0.79 15.92 3.20
CA ASP A 58 2.08 16.08 3.86
C ASP A 58 3.21 16.05 2.80
N ASP A 59 4.28 16.81 3.05
CA ASP A 59 5.43 16.87 2.14
C ASP A 59 6.29 15.59 2.16
N GLN A 60 6.12 14.73 3.17
CA GLN A 60 6.75 13.42 3.27
C GLN A 60 5.92 12.32 2.61
N ALA A 61 4.71 12.61 2.14
CA ALA A 61 3.86 11.64 1.48
C ALA A 61 4.60 10.93 0.33
N LEU A 62 4.32 9.64 0.18
CA LEU A 62 4.83 8.83 -0.93
C LEU A 62 3.75 8.50 -1.94
N PHE A 63 2.52 8.42 -1.47
CA PHE A 63 1.36 8.06 -2.26
C PHE A 63 0.16 8.88 -1.83
N ILE A 64 -0.80 9.02 -2.75
CA ILE A 64 -2.18 9.34 -2.44
C ILE A 64 -2.97 8.07 -2.69
N SER A 65 -3.69 7.59 -1.69
CA SER A 65 -4.33 6.28 -1.69
C SER A 65 -5.80 6.38 -1.31
N LEU A 66 -6.60 5.45 -1.82
CA LEU A 66 -7.95 5.19 -1.33
C LEU A 66 -7.92 4.11 -0.25
N VAL A 67 -8.80 4.21 0.73
CA VAL A 67 -9.32 3.03 1.41
C VAL A 67 -10.43 2.48 0.51
N THR A 68 -10.14 1.39 -0.19
CA THR A 68 -11.11 0.81 -1.14
C THR A 68 -12.33 0.29 -0.39
N PRO A 69 -13.54 0.84 -0.63
CA PRO A 69 -14.71 0.43 0.13
C PRO A 69 -15.21 -0.96 -0.29
N SER A 70 -15.88 -1.64 0.62
CA SER A 70 -16.48 -2.96 0.37
C SER A 70 -17.43 -2.93 -0.83
N GLY A 71 -17.39 -3.99 -1.64
CA GLY A 71 -18.18 -4.11 -2.86
C GLY A 71 -17.59 -3.43 -4.10
N TYR A 72 -16.41 -2.84 -3.94
CA TYR A 72 -15.68 -2.19 -5.04
C TYR A 72 -14.25 -2.70 -5.14
N LEU A 73 -13.66 -2.52 -6.31
CA LEU A 73 -12.29 -2.93 -6.61
C LEU A 73 -11.59 -1.83 -7.41
N ALA A 74 -10.36 -1.51 -7.03
CA ALA A 74 -9.48 -0.70 -7.86
C ALA A 74 -9.02 -1.50 -9.09
N PRO A 75 -8.75 -0.85 -10.24
CA PRO A 75 -8.17 -1.54 -11.40
C PRO A 75 -6.92 -2.33 -11.02
N LEU A 76 -6.70 -3.48 -11.65
CA LEU A 76 -5.55 -4.33 -11.38
C LEU A 76 -4.42 -4.05 -12.38
N ASP A 77 -3.20 -3.95 -11.87
CA ASP A 77 -1.96 -4.03 -12.66
C ASP A 77 -1.17 -5.26 -12.23
N GLY A 78 -1.11 -6.27 -13.11
CA GLY A 78 -0.46 -7.54 -12.77
C GLY A 78 -1.03 -8.17 -11.48
N GLY A 79 -2.35 -8.12 -11.29
CA GLY A 79 -3.04 -8.64 -10.11
C GLY A 79 -3.05 -7.69 -8.90
N ILE A 80 -2.21 -6.65 -8.87
CA ILE A 80 -2.13 -5.70 -7.75
C ILE A 80 -3.15 -4.59 -7.90
N PRO A 81 -4.05 -4.38 -6.91
CA PRO A 81 -5.03 -3.30 -6.94
C PRO A 81 -4.37 -1.93 -6.95
N GLN A 82 -4.75 -1.09 -7.91
CA GLN A 82 -4.20 0.26 -8.11
C GLN A 82 -5.02 1.32 -7.35
N PHE A 83 -5.19 1.13 -6.05
CA PHE A 83 -5.88 2.05 -5.15
C PHE A 83 -5.02 3.27 -4.77
N TYR A 84 -3.81 3.37 -5.29
CA TYR A 84 -2.84 4.42 -4.98
C TYR A 84 -2.30 5.09 -6.24
N ARG A 85 -1.75 6.29 -6.05
CA ARG A 85 -0.94 7.02 -7.05
C ARG A 85 0.30 7.54 -6.35
N ALA A 86 1.46 7.47 -7.01
CA ALA A 86 2.68 8.06 -6.47
C ALA A 86 2.45 9.57 -6.24
N TYR A 87 2.85 10.08 -5.08
CA TYR A 87 2.76 11.49 -4.78
C TYR A 87 3.83 12.26 -5.55
N ASP A 88 3.39 13.27 -6.28
CA ASP A 88 4.23 14.25 -6.97
C ASP A 88 3.89 15.64 -6.41
N PRO A 89 4.83 16.34 -5.76
CA PRO A 89 4.59 17.68 -5.24
C PRO A 89 4.18 18.72 -6.30
N ALA A 90 4.44 18.45 -7.58
CA ALA A 90 4.02 19.32 -8.69
C ALA A 90 2.58 19.02 -9.16
N ALA A 91 2.11 17.80 -8.95
CA ALA A 91 0.75 17.41 -9.30
C ALA A 91 -0.25 17.96 -8.27
N LYS A 92 -1.34 18.54 -8.78
CA LYS A 92 -2.40 19.11 -7.93
C LYS A 92 -3.70 18.29 -8.00
N ARG A 93 -3.70 17.20 -8.77
CA ARG A 93 -4.89 16.41 -9.03
C ARG A 93 -4.59 14.92 -9.06
N TYR A 94 -5.43 14.15 -8.34
CA TYR A 94 -5.38 12.69 -8.25
C TYR A 94 -6.78 12.11 -8.46
N ASP A 95 -6.98 11.43 -9.58
CA ASP A 95 -8.27 10.85 -9.93
C ASP A 95 -8.20 9.32 -9.82
N PHE A 96 -9.29 8.75 -9.29
CA PHE A 96 -9.44 7.32 -9.09
C PHE A 96 -10.72 6.82 -9.76
N GLU A 97 -10.63 5.66 -10.37
CA GLU A 97 -11.75 4.93 -10.93
C GLU A 97 -11.84 3.58 -10.23
N LEU A 98 -12.98 3.28 -9.65
CA LEU A 98 -13.29 1.99 -9.08
C LEU A 98 -14.28 1.25 -10.00
N GLN A 99 -14.39 -0.04 -9.81
CA GLN A 99 -15.38 -0.88 -10.47
C GLN A 99 -16.15 -1.69 -9.43
N PRO A 100 -17.41 -2.09 -9.68
CA PRO A 100 -18.11 -2.99 -8.80
C PRO A 100 -17.32 -4.31 -8.68
N TRP A 101 -17.23 -4.86 -7.47
CA TRP A 101 -16.64 -6.17 -7.27
C TRP A 101 -17.68 -7.24 -7.62
N PRO A 102 -17.43 -8.09 -8.62
CA PRO A 102 -18.38 -9.14 -8.99
C PRO A 102 -18.48 -10.17 -7.87
N GLY A 103 -19.71 -10.54 -7.50
CA GLY A 103 -20.00 -11.54 -6.46
C GLY A 103 -21.21 -11.14 -5.62
N SER A 104 -21.62 -12.00 -4.70
CA SER A 104 -22.82 -11.78 -3.86
C SER A 104 -22.66 -10.64 -2.84
N GLY A 105 -21.43 -10.21 -2.57
CA GLY A 105 -21.13 -9.23 -1.52
C GLY A 105 -21.31 -9.76 -0.08
N GLU A 106 -21.95 -10.90 0.07
CA GLU A 106 -22.20 -11.54 1.38
C GLU A 106 -21.18 -12.63 1.71
N CYS A 107 -20.59 -13.25 0.66
CA CYS A 107 -19.58 -14.29 0.81
C CYS A 107 -18.26 -13.82 0.18
N TYR A 108 -17.24 -13.75 0.99
CA TYR A 108 -15.89 -13.36 0.55
C TYR A 108 -14.83 -14.24 1.22
N GLU A 109 -13.72 -14.40 0.54
CA GLU A 109 -12.60 -15.23 0.97
C GLU A 109 -11.29 -14.47 0.77
N LEU A 110 -10.46 -14.46 1.79
CA LEU A 110 -9.11 -13.92 1.72
C LEU A 110 -8.11 -15.06 1.84
N LEU A 111 -7.34 -15.31 0.78
CA LEU A 111 -6.26 -16.28 0.78
C LEU A 111 -5.02 -15.63 1.38
N ALA A 112 -4.62 -16.06 2.57
CA ALA A 112 -3.38 -15.62 3.21
C ALA A 112 -2.21 -16.50 2.74
N ILE A 113 -1.18 -15.89 2.19
CA ILE A 113 0.03 -16.53 1.68
C ILE A 113 1.19 -15.99 2.50
N ALA A 114 1.80 -16.83 3.33
CA ALA A 114 2.93 -16.43 4.16
C ALA A 114 4.25 -16.82 3.50
N ASP A 115 5.22 -15.94 3.55
CA ASP A 115 6.64 -16.19 3.30
C ASP A 115 6.96 -17.02 2.04
N PRO A 116 6.52 -16.62 0.83
CA PRO A 116 6.86 -17.38 -0.37
C PRO A 116 8.36 -17.41 -0.68
N GLN A 117 9.08 -16.36 -0.36
CA GLN A 117 10.54 -16.22 -0.26
C GLN A 117 11.38 -16.88 -1.38
N PRO A 118 11.06 -16.80 -2.68
CA PRO A 118 11.99 -17.26 -3.69
C PRO A 118 13.26 -16.43 -3.67
N LYS A 119 14.42 -17.11 -3.67
CA LYS A 119 15.75 -16.51 -3.71
C LYS A 119 16.49 -16.85 -5.01
N THR A 120 16.12 -17.96 -5.61
CA THR A 120 16.78 -18.50 -6.80
C THR A 120 15.72 -18.92 -7.81
N GLU A 121 16.14 -19.13 -9.07
CA GLU A 121 15.27 -19.67 -10.11
C GLU A 121 14.70 -21.06 -9.73
N GLU A 122 15.45 -21.87 -8.97
CA GLU A 122 14.95 -23.13 -8.43
C GLU A 122 13.77 -22.93 -7.47
N HIS A 123 13.89 -21.99 -6.52
CA HIS A 123 12.81 -21.70 -5.58
C HIS A 123 11.60 -21.11 -6.32
N PHE A 124 11.84 -20.27 -7.31
CA PHE A 124 10.78 -19.70 -8.13
C PHE A 124 10.03 -20.79 -8.92
N ARG A 125 10.75 -21.76 -9.48
CA ARG A 125 10.15 -22.90 -10.15
C ARG A 125 9.31 -23.74 -9.21
N ARG A 126 9.75 -23.95 -7.96
CA ARG A 126 8.99 -24.64 -6.93
C ARG A 126 7.72 -23.87 -6.52
N LEU A 127 7.80 -22.57 -6.34
CA LEU A 127 6.62 -21.72 -6.12
C LEU A 127 5.57 -22.00 -7.22
N ARG A 128 5.99 -21.96 -8.49
CA ARG A 128 5.13 -22.19 -9.66
C ARG A 128 4.54 -23.59 -9.70
N SER A 129 5.32 -24.63 -9.41
CA SER A 129 4.89 -26.02 -9.57
C SER A 129 4.22 -26.64 -8.34
N GLU A 130 4.52 -26.13 -7.14
CA GLU A 130 4.06 -26.73 -5.88
C GLU A 130 2.99 -25.86 -5.19
N VAL A 131 3.17 -24.53 -5.15
CA VAL A 131 2.31 -23.61 -4.40
C VAL A 131 1.18 -23.07 -5.26
N MET A 132 1.50 -22.55 -6.45
CA MET A 132 0.50 -21.92 -7.31
C MET A 132 -0.67 -22.82 -7.69
N PRO A 133 -0.51 -24.15 -7.96
CA PRO A 133 -1.65 -25.02 -8.24
C PRO A 133 -2.62 -25.16 -7.07
N ALA A 134 -2.14 -25.17 -5.82
CA ALA A 134 -3.00 -25.20 -4.64
C ALA A 134 -3.78 -23.91 -4.46
N LEU A 135 -3.14 -22.75 -4.67
CA LEU A 135 -3.78 -21.44 -4.63
C LEU A 135 -4.82 -21.31 -5.76
N GLN A 136 -4.51 -21.79 -6.97
CA GLN A 136 -5.45 -21.80 -8.09
C GLN A 136 -6.68 -22.66 -7.78
N ALA A 137 -6.49 -23.85 -7.23
CA ALA A 137 -7.60 -24.70 -6.82
C ALA A 137 -8.48 -24.04 -5.75
N ALA A 138 -7.88 -23.29 -4.81
CA ALA A 138 -8.63 -22.53 -3.80
C ALA A 138 -9.46 -21.41 -4.45
N THR A 139 -8.87 -20.64 -5.37
CA THR A 139 -9.61 -19.57 -6.09
C THR A 139 -10.73 -20.15 -6.97
N ASP A 140 -10.51 -21.26 -7.66
CA ASP A 140 -11.52 -21.88 -8.49
C ASP A 140 -12.70 -22.42 -7.66
N ASN A 141 -12.43 -23.00 -6.50
CA ASN A 141 -13.45 -23.42 -5.55
C ASN A 141 -14.28 -22.23 -5.03
N GLY A 142 -13.65 -21.11 -4.72
CA GLY A 142 -14.35 -19.91 -4.28
C GLY A 142 -15.23 -19.31 -5.39
N ARG A 143 -14.74 -19.27 -6.63
CA ARG A 143 -15.56 -18.85 -7.80
C ARG A 143 -16.80 -19.73 -7.96
N THR A 144 -16.65 -21.03 -7.77
CA THR A 144 -17.77 -21.98 -7.84
C THR A 144 -18.83 -21.69 -6.77
N ARG A 145 -18.42 -21.19 -5.60
CA ARG A 145 -19.32 -20.76 -4.52
C ARG A 145 -19.89 -19.35 -4.74
N GLY A 146 -19.42 -18.62 -5.75
CA GLY A 146 -19.81 -17.21 -5.99
C GLY A 146 -19.22 -16.23 -4.99
N SER A 147 -18.11 -16.60 -4.31
CA SER A 147 -17.44 -15.73 -3.35
C SER A 147 -16.66 -14.62 -4.04
N ASN A 148 -16.66 -13.41 -3.44
CA ASN A 148 -15.66 -12.40 -3.73
C ASN A 148 -14.33 -12.82 -3.10
N GLN A 149 -13.26 -12.84 -3.88
CA GLN A 149 -11.98 -13.36 -3.43
C GLN A 149 -10.85 -12.36 -3.60
N ALA A 150 -9.97 -12.33 -2.63
CA ALA A 150 -8.68 -11.67 -2.72
C ALA A 150 -7.59 -12.59 -2.15
N ALA A 151 -6.35 -12.31 -2.48
CA ALA A 151 -5.19 -12.88 -1.81
C ALA A 151 -4.42 -11.77 -1.10
N ILE A 152 -3.73 -12.12 -0.01
CA ILE A 152 -2.78 -11.26 0.67
C ILE A 152 -1.50 -12.03 0.92
N VAL A 153 -0.36 -11.45 0.54
CA VAL A 153 0.97 -12.01 0.80
C VAL A 153 1.54 -11.32 2.03
N LEU A 154 1.73 -12.10 3.09
CA LEU A 154 2.03 -11.64 4.45
C LEU A 154 3.55 -11.45 4.68
N GLY A 155 4.16 -10.63 3.85
CA GLY A 155 5.58 -10.32 3.94
C GLY A 155 6.49 -11.38 3.30
N ASP A 156 7.76 -11.02 3.23
CA ASP A 156 8.84 -11.86 2.68
C ASP A 156 8.45 -12.45 1.31
N ILE A 157 7.99 -11.55 0.43
CA ILE A 157 7.55 -11.91 -0.92
C ILE A 157 8.71 -12.53 -1.70
N VAL A 158 9.93 -12.03 -1.46
CA VAL A 158 11.19 -12.55 -1.97
C VAL A 158 12.22 -12.65 -0.83
N TRP A 159 13.36 -13.32 -1.06
CA TRP A 159 14.44 -13.39 -0.09
C TRP A 159 15.63 -12.55 -0.54
N ASP A 160 15.75 -11.31 -0.06
CA ASP A 160 16.84 -10.37 -0.38
C ASP A 160 17.13 -10.24 -1.89
N SER A 161 16.10 -10.46 -2.72
CA SER A 161 16.21 -10.59 -4.18
C SER A 161 15.15 -9.74 -4.88
N PRO A 162 15.20 -8.40 -4.74
CA PRO A 162 14.14 -7.51 -5.25
C PRO A 162 13.96 -7.59 -6.78
N GLU A 163 14.92 -8.11 -7.51
CA GLU A 163 14.82 -8.40 -8.96
C GLU A 163 13.78 -9.49 -9.29
N LEU A 164 13.40 -10.30 -8.30
CA LEU A 164 12.37 -11.34 -8.46
C LEU A 164 10.93 -10.83 -8.27
N PHE A 165 10.72 -9.62 -7.75
CA PHE A 165 9.38 -9.07 -7.52
C PHE A 165 8.50 -9.10 -8.77
N ALA A 166 9.04 -8.71 -9.93
CA ALA A 166 8.28 -8.73 -11.18
C ALA A 166 7.79 -10.13 -11.54
N GLY A 167 8.64 -11.14 -11.34
CA GLY A 167 8.32 -12.55 -11.60
C GLY A 167 7.25 -13.08 -10.64
N VAL A 168 7.40 -12.83 -9.32
CA VAL A 168 6.43 -13.26 -8.30
C VAL A 168 5.08 -12.58 -8.53
N LYS A 169 5.08 -11.27 -8.82
CA LYS A 169 3.88 -10.52 -9.19
C LYS A 169 3.16 -11.17 -10.40
N ALA A 170 3.91 -11.57 -11.42
CA ALA A 170 3.34 -12.22 -12.60
C ALA A 170 2.71 -13.58 -12.28
N GLU A 171 3.32 -14.38 -11.40
CA GLU A 171 2.72 -15.64 -10.95
C GLU A 171 1.42 -15.41 -10.19
N PHE A 172 1.41 -14.50 -9.23
CA PHE A 172 0.19 -14.18 -8.47
C PHE A 172 -0.92 -13.56 -9.33
N ALA A 173 -0.57 -12.80 -10.37
CA ALA A 173 -1.56 -12.31 -11.33
C ALA A 173 -2.35 -13.46 -12.00
N GLY A 174 -1.74 -14.63 -12.16
CA GLY A 174 -2.37 -15.84 -12.71
C GLY A 174 -3.54 -16.36 -11.88
N LEU A 175 -3.65 -16.02 -10.59
CA LEU A 175 -4.78 -16.38 -9.73
C LEU A 175 -6.10 -15.72 -10.19
N GLY A 176 -6.02 -14.60 -10.91
CA GLY A 176 -7.19 -13.88 -11.42
C GLY A 176 -8.06 -13.25 -10.32
N VAL A 177 -7.47 -12.99 -9.15
CA VAL A 177 -8.06 -12.26 -8.02
C VAL A 177 -7.14 -11.10 -7.63
N PRO A 178 -7.64 -10.05 -6.96
CA PRO A 178 -6.76 -9.00 -6.43
C PRO A 178 -5.80 -9.59 -5.40
N VAL A 179 -4.53 -9.18 -5.49
CA VAL A 179 -3.45 -9.60 -4.59
C VAL A 179 -2.89 -8.38 -3.87
N TYR A 180 -3.02 -8.36 -2.56
CA TYR A 180 -2.46 -7.34 -1.68
C TYR A 180 -1.09 -7.80 -1.18
N GLY A 181 -0.12 -6.89 -1.13
CA GLY A 181 1.20 -7.17 -0.58
C GLY A 181 1.38 -6.57 0.80
N VAL A 182 1.97 -7.32 1.72
CA VAL A 182 2.57 -6.82 2.96
C VAL A 182 4.08 -6.86 2.76
N ILE A 183 4.80 -5.87 3.23
CA ILE A 183 6.26 -5.90 3.16
C ILE A 183 6.81 -6.71 4.35
N GLY A 184 7.87 -7.50 4.11
CA GLY A 184 8.63 -8.18 5.15
C GLY A 184 10.08 -7.73 5.16
N ASN A 185 10.87 -8.22 6.10
CA ASN A 185 12.27 -7.81 6.24
C ASN A 185 13.15 -8.20 5.04
N HIS A 186 12.85 -9.32 4.39
CA HIS A 186 13.57 -9.77 3.19
C HIS A 186 13.15 -9.04 1.89
N ASP A 187 12.12 -8.21 1.95
CA ASP A 187 11.66 -7.39 0.83
C ASP A 187 12.37 -6.04 0.74
N HIS A 188 13.20 -5.71 1.73
CA HIS A 188 14.01 -4.50 1.74
C HIS A 188 15.28 -4.65 0.88
N ASP A 189 15.65 -3.59 0.18
CA ASP A 189 16.96 -3.52 -0.49
C ASP A 189 18.05 -3.24 0.55
N LEU A 190 18.73 -4.28 0.96
CA LEU A 190 19.77 -4.24 2.01
C LEU A 190 21.02 -3.44 1.61
N ASN A 191 21.10 -2.94 0.36
CA ASN A 191 22.19 -2.09 -0.12
C ASN A 191 21.90 -0.59 0.04
N LYS A 192 20.75 -0.24 0.61
CA LYS A 192 20.32 1.14 0.88
C LYS A 192 20.71 1.59 2.28
N TYR A 193 20.58 2.90 2.53
CA TYR A 193 21.00 3.51 3.79
C TYR A 193 19.83 3.89 4.69
N THR A 194 18.67 4.13 4.11
CA THR A 194 17.46 4.55 4.83
C THR A 194 16.31 3.59 4.52
N ASP A 195 15.37 3.50 5.43
CA ASP A 195 14.14 2.72 5.30
C ASP A 195 13.37 3.13 4.02
N ARG A 196 13.20 4.42 3.81
CA ARG A 196 12.54 4.96 2.62
C ARG A 196 13.18 4.49 1.31
N GLU A 197 14.50 4.38 1.25
CA GLU A 197 15.20 3.88 0.06
C GLU A 197 15.11 2.36 -0.04
N ALA A 198 15.20 1.66 1.08
CA ALA A 198 15.17 0.21 1.13
C ALA A 198 13.82 -0.37 0.64
N THR A 199 12.73 0.33 0.90
CA THR A 199 11.38 -0.08 0.48
C THR A 199 11.01 0.35 -0.96
N GLU A 200 11.87 1.08 -1.68
CA GLU A 200 11.55 1.63 -3.01
C GLU A 200 11.22 0.54 -4.04
N ASN A 201 11.97 -0.56 -4.08
CA ASN A 201 11.71 -1.66 -5.00
C ASN A 201 10.36 -2.34 -4.72
N TYR A 202 10.06 -2.63 -3.45
CA TYR A 202 8.75 -3.15 -3.05
C TYR A 202 7.63 -2.19 -3.50
N ARG A 203 7.73 -0.91 -3.14
CA ARG A 203 6.71 0.11 -3.46
C ARG A 203 6.44 0.28 -4.95
N ARG A 204 7.44 0.05 -5.79
CA ARG A 204 7.30 0.10 -7.26
C ARG A 204 6.41 -1.02 -7.79
N HIS A 205 6.39 -2.18 -7.12
CA HIS A 205 5.65 -3.37 -7.55
C HIS A 205 4.30 -3.54 -6.84
N PHE A 206 4.23 -3.18 -5.55
CA PHE A 206 3.10 -3.49 -4.67
C PHE A 206 2.42 -2.25 -4.08
N GLY A 207 3.01 -1.07 -4.21
CA GLY A 207 2.45 0.18 -3.70
C GLY A 207 2.87 0.52 -2.28
N PRO A 208 2.00 1.20 -1.51
CA PRO A 208 2.29 1.61 -0.12
C PRO A 208 2.66 0.43 0.77
N THR A 209 3.57 0.64 1.73
CA THR A 209 3.96 -0.38 2.72
C THR A 209 2.90 -0.55 3.81
N TYR A 210 2.09 0.49 4.06
CA TYR A 210 0.92 0.43 4.94
C TYR A 210 -0.29 1.09 4.28
N TYR A 211 -1.45 0.51 4.47
CA TYR A 211 -2.71 0.91 3.82
C TYR A 211 -3.90 0.20 4.46
N ALA A 212 -5.11 0.55 4.02
CA ALA A 212 -6.32 -0.13 4.43
C ALA A 212 -7.26 -0.40 3.25
N PHE A 213 -8.12 -1.38 3.39
CA PHE A 213 -9.20 -1.69 2.47
C PHE A 213 -10.34 -2.42 3.19
N ASP A 214 -11.52 -2.37 2.61
CA ASP A 214 -12.70 -3.04 3.17
C ASP A 214 -13.09 -4.23 2.28
N MET A 215 -13.43 -5.33 2.91
CA MET A 215 -13.98 -6.48 2.21
C MET A 215 -15.10 -7.13 3.03
N GLY A 216 -16.30 -7.13 2.49
CA GLY A 216 -17.49 -7.54 3.23
C GLY A 216 -17.78 -6.59 4.40
N ARG A 217 -17.78 -7.11 5.61
CA ARG A 217 -18.01 -6.35 6.86
C ARG A 217 -16.72 -6.14 7.66
N THR A 218 -15.58 -6.37 7.04
CA THR A 218 -14.28 -6.34 7.70
C THR A 218 -13.43 -5.21 7.14
N HIS A 219 -12.86 -4.41 8.04
CA HIS A 219 -11.81 -3.45 7.75
C HIS A 219 -10.46 -4.15 7.89
N TYR A 220 -9.65 -4.10 6.85
CA TYR A 220 -8.28 -4.62 6.84
C TYR A 220 -7.33 -3.45 6.92
N ILE A 221 -6.45 -3.49 7.91
CA ILE A 221 -5.37 -2.52 8.09
C ILE A 221 -4.06 -3.28 7.94
N VAL A 222 -3.29 -2.93 6.92
CA VAL A 222 -1.95 -3.46 6.67
C VAL A 222 -0.95 -2.47 7.22
N LEU A 223 -0.01 -2.95 8.01
CA LEU A 223 1.06 -2.16 8.61
C LEU A 223 2.42 -2.72 8.22
N ASP A 224 3.43 -1.87 8.20
CA ASP A 224 4.82 -2.20 8.03
C ASP A 224 5.46 -2.26 9.43
N ASP A 225 5.86 -3.44 9.85
CA ASP A 225 6.44 -3.67 11.17
C ASP A 225 7.97 -3.80 11.13
N ILE A 226 8.60 -3.40 10.04
CA ILE A 226 10.04 -3.42 9.86
C ILE A 226 10.58 -2.01 9.64
N VAL A 227 11.48 -1.57 10.50
CA VAL A 227 12.23 -0.32 10.32
C VAL A 227 13.67 -0.63 9.94
N TYR A 228 14.09 -0.25 8.74
CA TYR A 228 15.44 -0.50 8.26
C TYR A 228 16.40 0.65 8.61
N HIS A 229 17.50 0.33 9.27
CA HIS A 229 18.49 1.29 9.76
C HIS A 229 19.76 1.38 8.89
N GLY A 230 19.77 0.76 7.74
CA GLY A 230 20.97 0.65 6.90
C GLY A 230 21.94 -0.43 7.37
N ALA A 231 23.00 -0.64 6.57
CA ALA A 231 24.04 -1.63 6.85
C ALA A 231 23.49 -3.04 7.20
N LYS A 232 22.40 -3.45 6.56
CA LYS A 232 21.71 -4.75 6.76
C LYS A 232 21.13 -4.94 8.16
N LYS A 233 20.77 -3.84 8.83
CA LYS A 233 20.16 -3.87 10.15
C LYS A 233 18.73 -3.38 10.06
N TYR A 234 17.83 -4.09 10.69
CA TYR A 234 16.43 -3.71 10.86
C TYR A 234 15.97 -4.00 12.28
N GLU A 235 14.86 -3.40 12.64
CA GLU A 235 14.19 -3.56 13.91
C GLU A 235 12.70 -3.87 13.64
N GLU A 236 12.16 -4.80 14.39
CA GLU A 236 10.75 -5.17 14.36
C GLU A 236 9.95 -4.14 15.16
N GLN A 237 9.44 -3.14 14.46
CA GLN A 237 8.72 -2.02 15.07
C GLN A 237 7.71 -1.43 14.10
N ILE A 238 6.48 -1.23 14.56
CA ILE A 238 5.52 -0.34 13.90
C ILE A 238 5.81 1.09 14.36
N ASP A 239 6.13 1.98 13.44
CA ASP A 239 6.44 3.35 13.80
C ASP A 239 5.22 4.13 14.32
N THR A 240 5.51 5.20 15.09
CA THR A 240 4.46 6.00 15.74
C THR A 240 3.51 6.65 14.73
N MET A 241 3.98 6.96 13.54
CA MET A 241 3.16 7.60 12.51
C MET A 241 2.12 6.62 11.96
N GLN A 242 2.50 5.38 11.65
CA GLN A 242 1.56 4.34 11.24
C GLN A 242 0.52 4.05 12.33
N LEU A 243 0.92 4.02 13.61
CA LEU A 243 -0.03 3.83 14.72
C LEU A 243 -1.03 4.99 14.82
N ARG A 244 -0.59 6.24 14.63
CA ARG A 244 -1.50 7.40 14.59
C ARG A 244 -2.43 7.35 13.40
N TRP A 245 -1.91 7.00 12.24
CA TRP A 245 -2.70 6.83 11.02
C TRP A 245 -3.77 5.74 11.21
N ALA A 246 -3.39 4.55 11.68
CA ALA A 246 -4.31 3.46 11.92
C ALA A 246 -5.39 3.82 12.95
N ALA A 247 -5.02 4.50 14.05
CA ALA A 247 -5.96 4.96 15.07
C ALA A 247 -6.91 6.07 14.57
N ALA A 248 -6.49 6.88 13.61
CA ALA A 248 -7.33 7.92 13.02
C ALA A 248 -8.30 7.36 11.96
N TYR A 249 -7.96 6.20 11.38
CA TYR A 249 -8.82 5.48 10.42
C TYR A 249 -9.90 4.63 11.13
N ALA A 250 -9.55 3.93 12.24
CA ALA A 250 -10.43 3.02 12.98
C ALA A 250 -11.58 3.74 13.69
#